data_140b177ba91c526e8ccf7d9253a364e0
#
_entry.id   140b177ba91c526e8ccf7d9253a364e0
#
_cell.length_a   1.000
_cell.length_b   1.000
_cell.length_c   1.000
_cell.angle_alpha   90.00
_cell.angle_beta   90.00
_cell.angle_gamma   90.00
#
_symmetry.space_group_name_H-M   'P 1'
#
loop_
_entity.id
_entity.type
_entity.pdbx_description
1 polymer ?
#
loop_
_entity_poly.entity_id
_entity_poly.type
_entity_poly.pdbx_seq_one_letter_code
_entity_poly.pdbx_strand_id
1 'polypeptide(L)'
;ITSAWSSHGDQRLMEYCNSSRDYGTRISEEQFDQAFDQWIADQTPGINFGKDIKCLITIHANLSYLSASVPNGETFELEHIIARKRIDAADSSRPRHILGNSLGNCMYLPRGINNPKKDKTLYEINDHNRYSQLIKESQYFSEDEMQKAMQALTASDYESVNGLLRERS
;
A
#
# COMPACT_ATOMS: atom_id res chain seq x y z
N ILE A 1 16.07 9.92 -6.90
CA ILE A 1 16.53 8.61 -6.37
C ILE A 1 16.27 7.50 -7.39
N THR A 2 15.11 7.48 -8.06
CA THR A 2 14.76 6.42 -9.04
C THR A 2 15.66 6.34 -10.27
N SER A 3 16.34 7.40 -10.65
CA SER A 3 17.33 7.40 -11.75
C SER A 3 18.72 6.89 -11.32
N ALA A 4 18.95 6.71 -10.03
CA ALA A 4 20.25 6.35 -9.48
C ALA A 4 20.54 4.83 -9.52
N TRP A 5 19.53 3.99 -9.68
CA TRP A 5 19.66 2.54 -9.57
C TRP A 5 20.01 1.79 -10.85
N SER A 6 20.23 2.50 -11.98
CA SER A 6 20.46 1.84 -13.27
C SER A 6 21.89 1.27 -13.44
N SER A 7 22.88 1.83 -12.74
CA SER A 7 24.27 1.32 -12.64
C SER A 7 24.98 2.04 -11.50
N HIS A 8 25.75 1.33 -10.70
CA HIS A 8 26.47 1.90 -9.55
C HIS A 8 25.55 2.49 -8.45
N GLY A 9 24.36 1.89 -8.25
CA GLY A 9 23.34 2.37 -7.30
C GLY A 9 23.89 2.51 -5.87
N ASP A 10 24.66 1.54 -5.41
CA ASP A 10 25.23 1.53 -4.06
C ASP A 10 26.21 2.68 -3.85
N GLN A 11 27.08 2.93 -4.83
CA GLN A 11 28.06 4.01 -4.76
C GLN A 11 27.33 5.38 -4.74
N ARG A 12 26.35 5.57 -5.59
CA ARG A 12 25.53 6.82 -5.63
C ARG A 12 24.73 7.02 -4.36
N LEU A 13 24.21 5.95 -3.76
CA LEU A 13 23.53 6.01 -2.48
C LEU A 13 24.49 6.46 -1.38
N MET A 14 25.69 5.88 -1.34
CA MET A 14 26.73 6.28 -0.39
C MET A 14 27.15 7.74 -0.57
N GLU A 15 27.36 8.17 -1.81
CA GLU A 15 27.66 9.57 -2.14
C GLU A 15 26.55 10.51 -1.70
N TYR A 16 25.28 10.14 -1.94
CA TYR A 16 24.11 10.90 -1.48
C TYR A 16 24.03 10.94 0.04
N CYS A 17 24.20 9.82 0.73
CA CYS A 17 24.19 9.78 2.19
C CYS A 17 25.33 10.61 2.81
N ASN A 18 26.48 10.59 2.21
CA ASN A 18 27.63 11.40 2.66
C ASN A 18 27.41 12.88 2.39
N SER A 19 26.90 13.25 1.21
CA SER A 19 26.61 14.65 0.88
C SER A 19 25.48 15.22 1.74
N SER A 20 24.44 14.46 2.01
CA SER A 20 23.34 14.88 2.89
C SER A 20 23.75 15.00 4.36
N ARG A 21 24.82 14.31 4.78
CA ARG A 21 25.42 14.48 6.11
C ARG A 21 26.04 15.85 6.31
N ASP A 22 26.63 16.39 5.26
CA ASP A 22 27.37 17.65 5.32
C ASP A 22 26.50 18.88 5.00
N TYR A 23 25.42 18.70 4.23
CA TYR A 23 24.57 19.78 3.71
C TYR A 23 23.08 19.62 4.05
N GLY A 24 22.70 18.51 4.64
CA GLY A 24 21.29 18.20 4.88
C GLY A 24 20.72 18.96 6.06
N THR A 25 19.79 19.86 5.82
CA THR A 25 18.84 20.26 6.86
C THR A 25 18.06 19.01 7.28
N ARG A 26 18.13 18.62 8.53
CA ARG A 26 17.28 17.53 9.05
C ARG A 26 15.84 17.98 8.90
N ILE A 27 15.06 17.22 8.16
CA ILE A 27 13.61 17.40 8.12
C ILE A 27 13.09 17.05 9.50
N SER A 28 12.31 17.94 10.14
CA SER A 28 11.63 17.60 11.39
C SER A 28 10.49 16.62 11.13
N GLU A 29 10.09 15.88 12.16
CA GLU A 29 8.94 14.97 12.08
C GLU A 29 7.69 15.73 11.61
N GLU A 30 7.42 16.91 12.18
CA GLU A 30 6.31 17.77 11.76
C GLU A 30 6.35 18.17 10.28
N GLN A 31 7.53 18.50 9.75
CA GLN A 31 7.70 18.80 8.33
C GLN A 31 7.47 17.57 7.44
N PHE A 32 7.89 16.42 7.92
CA PHE A 32 7.65 15.15 7.23
C PHE A 32 6.15 14.84 7.19
N ASP A 33 5.49 14.90 8.35
CA ASP A 33 4.05 14.60 8.48
C ASP A 33 3.22 15.53 7.61
N GLN A 34 3.47 16.84 7.66
CA GLN A 34 2.78 17.82 6.81
C GLN A 34 2.96 17.53 5.31
N ALA A 35 4.19 17.21 4.89
CA ALA A 35 4.46 16.88 3.50
C ALA A 35 3.82 15.57 3.07
N PHE A 36 3.77 14.59 3.96
CA PHE A 36 3.17 13.29 3.73
C PHE A 36 1.64 13.38 3.65
N ASP A 37 1.01 14.09 4.57
CA ASP A 37 -0.43 14.35 4.57
C ASP A 37 -0.87 15.09 3.29
N GLN A 38 -0.09 16.10 2.88
CA GLN A 38 -0.34 16.81 1.63
C GLN A 38 -0.21 15.87 0.42
N TRP A 39 0.82 15.02 0.39
CA TRP A 39 1.03 14.05 -0.67
C TRP A 39 -0.12 13.03 -0.75
N ILE A 40 -0.66 12.57 0.40
CA ILE A 40 -1.85 11.71 0.45
C ILE A 40 -3.09 12.45 -0.10
N ALA A 41 -3.27 13.71 0.30
CA ALA A 41 -4.40 14.52 -0.15
C ALA A 41 -4.39 14.77 -1.66
N ASP A 42 -3.20 14.94 -2.25
CA ASP A 42 -3.00 15.23 -3.67
C ASP A 42 -3.08 13.99 -4.58
N GLN A 43 -3.27 12.79 -4.01
CA GLN A 43 -3.40 11.58 -4.81
C GLN A 43 -4.63 11.61 -5.70
N THR A 44 -4.42 11.25 -6.96
CA THR A 44 -5.48 11.19 -7.97
C THR A 44 -5.98 9.76 -8.18
N PRO A 45 -7.29 9.58 -8.42
CA PRO A 45 -7.87 8.27 -8.65
C PRO A 45 -7.23 7.49 -9.79
N GLY A 46 -7.01 6.20 -9.57
CA GLY A 46 -6.37 5.30 -10.51
C GLY A 46 -6.37 3.86 -10.01
N ILE A 47 -5.69 2.96 -10.73
CA ILE A 47 -5.60 1.55 -10.35
C ILE A 47 -4.16 1.02 -10.31
N ASN A 48 -3.24 1.64 -11.04
CA ASN A 48 -1.87 1.15 -11.14
C ASN A 48 -0.97 1.88 -10.13
N PHE A 49 -0.31 1.14 -9.27
CA PHE A 49 0.61 1.70 -8.29
C PHE A 49 1.79 2.41 -8.94
N GLY A 50 2.01 3.65 -8.54
CA GLY A 50 3.18 4.45 -8.90
C GLY A 50 4.48 3.90 -8.30
N LYS A 51 5.61 4.47 -8.70
CA LYS A 51 6.93 4.07 -8.15
C LYS A 51 7.10 4.51 -6.70
N ASP A 52 6.56 5.64 -6.34
CA ASP A 52 6.48 6.20 -5.00
C ASP A 52 5.72 5.27 -4.04
N ILE A 53 4.50 4.87 -4.40
CA ILE A 53 3.69 3.89 -3.65
C ILE A 53 4.46 2.59 -3.43
N LYS A 54 5.07 2.04 -4.51
CA LYS A 54 5.86 0.81 -4.42
C LYS A 54 7.06 0.96 -3.48
N CYS A 55 7.73 2.10 -3.51
CA CYS A 55 8.85 2.39 -2.63
C CYS A 55 8.42 2.43 -1.17
N LEU A 56 7.39 3.22 -0.86
CA LEU A 56 6.88 3.40 0.50
C LEU A 56 6.36 2.09 1.10
N ILE A 57 5.54 1.35 0.36
CA ILE A 57 5.02 0.07 0.87
C ILE A 57 6.13 -0.98 1.04
N THR A 58 7.18 -0.96 0.21
CA THR A 58 8.33 -1.85 0.37
C THR A 58 9.07 -1.54 1.67
N ILE A 59 9.31 -0.26 1.96
CA ILE A 59 9.96 0.16 3.21
C ILE A 59 9.09 -0.25 4.40
N HIS A 60 7.81 0.13 4.41
CA HIS A 60 6.88 -0.21 5.48
C HIS A 60 6.81 -1.72 5.72
N ALA A 61 6.61 -2.51 4.68
CA ALA A 61 6.46 -3.95 4.78
C ALA A 61 7.72 -4.63 5.38
N ASN A 62 8.91 -4.20 4.95
CA ASN A 62 10.17 -4.74 5.50
C ASN A 62 10.40 -4.35 6.95
N LEU A 63 9.96 -3.16 7.38
CA LEU A 63 10.11 -2.71 8.75
C LEU A 63 9.08 -3.33 9.70
N SER A 64 7.87 -3.65 9.21
CA SER A 64 6.75 -4.02 10.06
C SER A 64 6.42 -5.52 10.04
N TYR A 65 6.20 -6.15 8.89
CA TYR A 65 5.60 -7.50 8.89
C TYR A 65 6.32 -8.56 8.05
N LEU A 66 7.17 -8.18 7.08
CA LEU A 66 7.83 -9.19 6.24
C LEU A 66 8.92 -9.98 6.98
N SER A 67 9.58 -9.36 7.95
CA SER A 67 10.67 -10.01 8.69
C SER A 67 10.20 -10.94 9.80
N ALA A 68 9.00 -10.73 10.34
CA ALA A 68 8.49 -11.43 11.53
C ALA A 68 7.53 -12.58 11.22
N SER A 69 6.79 -12.48 10.10
CA SER A 69 5.58 -13.31 9.90
C SER A 69 5.75 -14.40 8.84
N VAL A 70 6.94 -14.56 8.24
CA VAL A 70 7.06 -15.42 7.05
C VAL A 70 8.23 -16.36 7.13
N PRO A 71 8.02 -17.66 6.80
CA PRO A 71 9.10 -18.64 6.67
C PRO A 71 10.13 -18.21 5.62
N ASN A 72 11.39 -18.47 5.88
CA ASN A 72 12.48 -18.24 4.93
C ASN A 72 12.19 -18.89 3.57
N GLY A 73 12.25 -18.09 2.51
CA GLY A 73 12.06 -18.55 1.12
C GLY A 73 10.68 -18.31 0.54
N GLU A 74 9.73 -17.70 1.28
CA GLU A 74 8.44 -17.31 0.73
C GLU A 74 8.60 -16.13 -0.24
N THR A 75 7.89 -16.18 -1.35
CA THR A 75 7.82 -15.09 -2.32
C THR A 75 6.64 -14.18 -2.00
N PHE A 76 6.88 -12.88 -1.96
CA PHE A 76 5.84 -11.87 -1.75
C PHE A 76 5.43 -11.21 -3.05
N GLU A 77 4.16 -10.91 -3.15
CA GLU A 77 3.56 -10.21 -4.29
C GLU A 77 2.88 -8.93 -3.81
N LEU A 78 3.08 -7.86 -4.59
CA LEU A 78 2.39 -6.60 -4.35
C LEU A 78 0.93 -6.74 -4.78
N GLU A 79 0.03 -6.46 -3.87
CA GLU A 79 -1.39 -6.74 -4.05
C GLU A 79 -2.28 -5.56 -3.66
N HIS A 80 -3.44 -5.48 -4.29
CA HIS A 80 -4.51 -4.57 -3.92
C HIS A 80 -5.34 -5.15 -2.76
N ILE A 81 -5.54 -4.39 -1.70
CA ILE A 81 -6.40 -4.77 -0.57
C ILE A 81 -7.84 -4.94 -1.03
N ILE A 82 -8.40 -3.90 -1.63
CA ILE A 82 -9.62 -4.00 -2.42
C ILE A 82 -9.20 -4.41 -3.81
N ALA A 83 -9.49 -5.64 -4.17
CA ALA A 83 -8.99 -6.25 -5.39
C ALA A 83 -9.32 -5.42 -6.64
N ARG A 84 -8.34 -5.29 -7.54
CA ARG A 84 -8.49 -4.57 -8.81
C ARG A 84 -9.77 -4.92 -9.55
N LYS A 85 -10.11 -6.21 -9.62
CA LYS A 85 -11.31 -6.69 -10.32
C LYS A 85 -12.61 -6.12 -9.72
N ARG A 86 -12.67 -5.95 -8.39
CA ARG A 86 -13.82 -5.33 -7.71
C ARG A 86 -13.92 -3.85 -8.02
N ILE A 87 -12.77 -3.15 -7.99
CA ILE A 87 -12.71 -1.73 -8.36
C ILE A 87 -13.12 -1.55 -9.83
N ASP A 88 -12.60 -2.38 -10.74
CA ASP A 88 -12.93 -2.33 -12.17
C ASP A 88 -14.43 -2.58 -12.43
N ALA A 89 -15.06 -3.44 -11.64
CA ALA A 89 -16.49 -3.73 -11.74
C ALA A 89 -17.37 -2.58 -11.21
N ALA A 90 -16.94 -1.93 -10.13
CA ALA A 90 -17.68 -0.83 -9.52
C ALA A 90 -17.46 0.52 -10.23
N ASP A 91 -16.24 0.78 -10.70
CA ASP A 91 -15.84 2.03 -11.35
C ASP A 91 -15.13 1.75 -12.69
N SER A 92 -15.91 1.68 -13.75
CA SER A 92 -15.42 1.53 -15.12
C SER A 92 -15.15 2.86 -15.83
N SER A 93 -15.37 3.98 -15.16
CA SER A 93 -15.25 5.33 -15.72
C SER A 93 -13.81 5.69 -16.15
N ARG A 94 -13.70 6.73 -16.97
CA ARG A 94 -12.45 7.35 -17.39
C ARG A 94 -12.61 8.87 -17.39
N PRO A 95 -11.99 9.66 -16.50
CA PRO A 95 -11.10 9.21 -15.41
C PRO A 95 -11.84 8.38 -14.33
N ARG A 96 -11.10 7.63 -13.54
CA ARG A 96 -11.66 6.88 -12.39
C ARG A 96 -11.99 7.80 -11.23
N HIS A 97 -12.85 7.31 -10.34
CA HIS A 97 -13.23 8.01 -9.11
C HIS A 97 -12.55 7.41 -7.87
N ILE A 98 -12.12 6.13 -7.93
CA ILE A 98 -11.57 5.39 -6.79
C ILE A 98 -10.04 5.49 -6.78
N LEU A 99 -9.48 5.77 -5.59
CA LEU A 99 -8.04 5.77 -5.29
C LEU A 99 -7.46 4.34 -5.17
N GLY A 100 -7.77 3.48 -6.14
CA GLY A 100 -7.31 2.10 -6.15
C GLY A 100 -5.79 1.94 -6.22
N ASN A 101 -5.09 2.98 -6.63
CA ASN A 101 -3.63 3.10 -6.70
C ASN A 101 -2.98 3.72 -5.46
N SER A 102 -3.75 4.01 -4.40
CA SER A 102 -3.23 4.64 -3.18
C SER A 102 -2.39 3.69 -2.33
N LEU A 103 -1.60 4.26 -1.41
CA LEU A 103 -0.86 3.51 -0.40
C LEU A 103 -1.83 2.70 0.48
N GLY A 104 -2.99 3.30 0.83
CA GLY A 104 -4.03 2.63 1.62
C GLY A 104 -4.67 1.42 0.97
N ASN A 105 -4.55 1.25 -0.35
CA ASN A 105 -5.01 0.04 -1.05
C ASN A 105 -3.89 -0.95 -1.39
N CYS A 106 -2.70 -0.74 -0.85
CA CYS A 106 -1.50 -1.48 -1.23
C CYS A 106 -0.95 -2.30 -0.07
N MET A 107 -0.53 -3.54 -0.33
CA MET A 107 0.21 -4.36 0.62
C MET A 107 1.06 -5.42 -0.08
N TYR A 108 2.01 -6.01 0.62
CA TYR A 108 2.66 -7.24 0.21
C TYR A 108 1.97 -8.44 0.83
N LEU A 109 1.66 -9.46 0.02
CA LEU A 109 1.12 -10.74 0.48
C LEU A 109 2.05 -11.89 0.08
N PRO A 110 2.21 -12.91 0.95
CA PRO A 110 2.79 -14.18 0.54
C PRO A 110 2.03 -14.75 -0.66
N ARG A 111 2.76 -15.27 -1.65
CA ARG A 111 2.18 -15.85 -2.87
C ARG A 111 1.18 -16.97 -2.56
N GLY A 112 1.45 -17.76 -1.52
CA GLY A 112 0.56 -18.82 -1.06
C GLY A 112 -0.80 -18.31 -0.56
N ILE A 113 -0.89 -17.04 -0.14
CA ILE A 113 -2.12 -16.36 0.28
C ILE A 113 -2.76 -15.65 -0.91
N ASN A 114 -1.94 -14.98 -1.72
CA ASN A 114 -2.44 -14.16 -2.83
C ASN A 114 -3.15 -15.00 -3.89
N ASN A 115 -2.63 -16.17 -4.24
CA ASN A 115 -3.25 -17.07 -5.22
C ASN A 115 -4.69 -17.50 -4.86
N PRO A 116 -5.01 -17.97 -3.65
CA PRO A 116 -6.39 -18.29 -3.26
C PRO A 116 -7.25 -17.05 -3.01
N LYS A 117 -6.66 -15.90 -2.66
CA LYS A 117 -7.39 -14.64 -2.42
C LYS A 117 -8.13 -14.18 -3.69
N LYS A 118 -7.44 -14.13 -4.84
CA LYS A 118 -8.01 -13.62 -6.10
C LYS A 118 -8.65 -12.24 -5.92
N ASP A 119 -9.99 -12.16 -6.10
CA ASP A 119 -10.79 -10.95 -5.93
C ASP A 119 -11.47 -10.84 -4.55
N LYS A 120 -11.15 -11.74 -3.63
CA LYS A 120 -11.68 -11.74 -2.26
C LYS A 120 -10.88 -10.81 -1.35
N THR A 121 -11.48 -10.41 -0.25
CA THR A 121 -10.77 -9.85 0.91
C THR A 121 -10.10 -10.97 1.70
N LEU A 122 -9.19 -10.64 2.64
CA LEU A 122 -8.60 -11.66 3.52
C LEU A 122 -9.64 -12.30 4.46
N TYR A 123 -10.73 -11.60 4.79
CA TYR A 123 -11.82 -12.12 5.63
C TYR A 123 -12.76 -13.09 4.88
N GLU A 124 -12.79 -13.02 3.56
CA GLU A 124 -13.60 -13.91 2.71
C GLU A 124 -12.86 -15.20 2.32
N ILE A 125 -11.60 -15.34 2.72
CA ILE A 125 -10.85 -16.58 2.51
C ILE A 125 -11.17 -17.56 3.63
N ASN A 126 -11.40 -18.83 3.27
CA ASN A 126 -11.53 -19.88 4.28
C ASN A 126 -10.27 -19.92 5.15
N ASP A 127 -10.46 -20.04 6.47
CA ASP A 127 -9.36 -20.06 7.45
C ASP A 127 -8.63 -18.71 7.61
N HIS A 128 -9.36 -17.59 7.55
CA HIS A 128 -8.81 -16.25 7.76
C HIS A 128 -8.09 -16.07 9.12
N ASN A 129 -8.45 -16.85 10.14
CA ASN A 129 -7.77 -16.84 11.43
C ASN A 129 -6.28 -17.19 11.34
N ARG A 130 -5.88 -17.96 10.32
CA ARG A 130 -4.48 -18.27 10.06
C ARG A 130 -3.67 -17.01 9.72
N TYR A 131 -4.32 -15.95 9.25
CA TYR A 131 -3.69 -14.71 8.83
C TYR A 131 -3.91 -13.56 9.80
N SER A 132 -4.46 -13.82 10.99
CA SER A 132 -4.76 -12.78 11.99
C SER A 132 -3.54 -11.94 12.37
N GLN A 133 -2.36 -12.54 12.46
CA GLN A 133 -1.14 -11.82 12.74
C GLN A 133 -0.73 -10.93 11.55
N LEU A 134 -0.77 -11.45 10.32
CA LEU A 134 -0.50 -10.66 9.12
C LEU A 134 -1.47 -9.48 8.98
N ILE A 135 -2.76 -9.71 9.22
CA ILE A 135 -3.80 -8.67 9.22
C ILE A 135 -3.44 -7.55 10.20
N LYS A 136 -3.05 -7.92 11.42
CA LYS A 136 -2.70 -6.96 12.47
C LYS A 136 -1.41 -6.19 12.13
N GLU A 137 -0.35 -6.89 11.75
CA GLU A 137 0.97 -6.29 11.53
C GLU A 137 1.05 -5.45 10.24
N SER A 138 0.26 -5.80 9.22
CA SER A 138 0.19 -5.05 7.98
C SER A 138 -0.75 -3.85 8.03
N GLN A 139 -1.36 -3.58 9.19
CA GLN A 139 -2.40 -2.55 9.33
C GLN A 139 -3.51 -2.72 8.27
N TYR A 140 -3.88 -3.97 8.01
CA TYR A 140 -5.01 -4.27 7.14
C TYR A 140 -6.29 -3.67 7.73
N PHE A 141 -7.28 -3.35 6.89
CA PHE A 141 -8.58 -2.92 7.41
C PHE A 141 -9.11 -3.91 8.45
N SER A 142 -9.71 -3.40 9.51
CA SER A 142 -10.54 -4.24 10.38
C SER A 142 -11.70 -4.86 9.59
N GLU A 143 -12.31 -5.89 10.13
CA GLU A 143 -13.44 -6.54 9.45
C GLU A 143 -14.59 -5.57 9.20
N ASP A 144 -14.89 -4.70 10.18
CA ASP A 144 -15.92 -3.66 10.07
C ASP A 144 -15.59 -2.61 9.00
N GLU A 145 -14.35 -2.14 8.94
CA GLU A 145 -13.91 -1.19 7.92
C GLU A 145 -13.95 -1.80 6.53
N MET A 146 -13.52 -3.06 6.41
CA MET A 146 -13.59 -3.78 5.14
C MET A 146 -15.04 -3.97 4.69
N GLN A 147 -15.94 -4.29 5.61
CA GLN A 147 -17.36 -4.42 5.31
C GLN A 147 -17.95 -3.08 4.85
N LYS A 148 -17.63 -1.98 5.54
CA LYS A 148 -18.03 -0.62 5.11
C LYS A 148 -17.49 -0.28 3.74
N ALA A 149 -16.20 -0.56 3.48
CA ALA A 149 -15.60 -0.31 2.17
C ALA A 149 -16.29 -1.10 1.05
N MET A 150 -16.64 -2.37 1.29
CA MET A 150 -17.35 -3.19 0.31
C MET A 150 -18.79 -2.74 0.09
N GLN A 151 -19.50 -2.30 1.13
CA GLN A 151 -20.85 -1.72 1.01
C GLN A 151 -20.83 -0.41 0.22
N ALA A 152 -19.92 0.49 0.56
CA ALA A 152 -19.73 1.74 -0.16
C ALA A 152 -19.37 1.51 -1.63
N LEU A 153 -18.48 0.57 -1.91
CA LEU A 153 -18.12 0.17 -3.27
C LEU A 153 -19.32 -0.32 -4.08
N THR A 154 -20.17 -1.15 -3.47
CA THR A 154 -21.40 -1.68 -4.09
C THR A 154 -22.43 -0.59 -4.33
N ALA A 155 -22.51 0.39 -3.43
CA ALA A 155 -23.40 1.55 -3.56
C ALA A 155 -22.86 2.64 -4.50
N SER A 156 -21.67 2.48 -5.08
CA SER A 156 -20.94 3.50 -5.85
C SER A 156 -20.67 4.78 -5.05
N ASP A 157 -20.57 4.66 -3.74
CA ASP A 157 -20.15 5.74 -2.84
C ASP A 157 -18.61 5.81 -2.81
N TYR A 158 -18.05 6.41 -3.85
CA TYR A 158 -16.60 6.50 -4.05
C TYR A 158 -15.94 7.42 -3.03
N GLU A 159 -16.65 8.38 -2.48
CA GLU A 159 -16.12 9.27 -1.45
C GLU A 159 -15.83 8.52 -0.16
N SER A 160 -16.76 7.70 0.31
CA SER A 160 -16.57 6.85 1.48
C SER A 160 -15.45 5.83 1.28
N VAL A 161 -15.35 5.22 0.09
CA VAL A 161 -14.24 4.31 -0.24
C VAL A 161 -12.90 5.04 -0.18
N ASN A 162 -12.81 6.21 -0.80
CA ASN A 162 -11.56 7.01 -0.83
C ASN A 162 -11.19 7.54 0.56
N GLY A 163 -12.18 7.88 1.40
CA GLY A 163 -11.96 8.26 2.79
C GLY A 163 -11.23 7.16 3.58
N LEU A 164 -11.77 5.94 3.54
CA LEU A 164 -11.15 4.76 4.19
C LEU A 164 -9.75 4.46 3.65
N LEU A 165 -9.54 4.60 2.33
CA LEU A 165 -8.23 4.38 1.72
C LEU A 165 -7.20 5.43 2.15
N ARG A 166 -7.61 6.71 2.29
CA ARG A 166 -6.72 7.77 2.79
C ARG A 166 -6.39 7.61 4.27
N GLU A 167 -7.39 7.25 5.07
CA GLU A 167 -7.19 7.02 6.51
C GLU A 167 -6.19 5.90 6.79
N ARG A 168 -6.17 4.87 5.93
CA ARG A 168 -5.19 3.79 6.03
C ARG A 168 -3.81 4.17 5.47
N SER A 169 -3.69 5.20 4.65
CA SER A 169 -2.41 5.57 4.03
C SER A 169 -1.42 6.13 5.04
#